data_407b8e7635a06d29dc39e1862488e22d
#
_entry.id   407b8e7635a06d29dc39e1862488e22d
#
_cell.length_a   1.000
_cell.length_b   1.000
_cell.length_c   1.000
_cell.angle_alpha   90.00
_cell.angle_beta   90.00
_cell.angle_gamma   90.00
#
_symmetry.space_group_name_H-M   'P 1'
#
loop_
_entity.id
_entity.type
_entity.pdbx_description
1 polymer ?
#
loop_
_entity_poly.entity_id
_entity_poly.type
_entity_poly.pdbx_seq_one_letter_code
_entity_poly.pdbx_strand_id
1 'polypeptide(L)'
;MREATMKRALILIGLLALGLALAQKPKVVIGTGSTGGVFFYYGTALADILNKAGAAEAQPVQTGGSYDNLQLLRDRTAGTTYYCALTTTDSAYVAYTGEEPRFKDRPAKTQRVLFYMYPSFIHLVTTEKTGIKVVQDLKGKRVSTGQPGSSTENLALLVLQGARVKPESFAKRERLPVAEGAKALAEGTLDAFFWVGGVPTSSIVELSQTLARKGDRIYLVPIDPKSTTAQVAMKKFPGLVDPYTVPKSVYNTRTDVRGLATGNIVVCPESLPAETGYAIMKAVFENLDTLRTAVAAAKDTSLEATAKLYGKLPIPFHPGAERYLKEKGLIK
;
A
#
# COMPACT_ATOMS: atom_id res chain seq x y z
N MET A 1 2.69 24.57 64.16
CA MET A 1 1.98 23.36 63.63
C MET A 1 1.14 23.65 62.36
N ARG A 2 0.41 24.75 62.25
CA ARG A 2 -0.43 25.07 61.04
C ARG A 2 0.36 25.34 59.75
N GLU A 3 1.53 25.98 59.81
CA GLU A 3 2.35 26.28 58.63
C GLU A 3 3.01 25.04 58.01
N ALA A 4 3.43 24.07 58.82
CA ALA A 4 4.02 22.83 58.30
C ALA A 4 3.00 21.92 57.56
N THR A 5 1.73 21.96 58.04
CA THR A 5 0.64 21.21 57.42
C THR A 5 0.23 21.83 56.09
N MET A 6 0.24 23.17 55.97
CA MET A 6 -0.08 23.90 54.74
C MET A 6 1.01 23.72 53.67
N LYS A 7 2.31 23.72 54.06
CA LYS A 7 3.42 23.44 53.11
C LYS A 7 3.39 22.00 52.60
N ARG A 8 3.03 21.02 53.43
CA ARG A 8 2.88 19.61 52.99
C ARG A 8 1.68 19.40 52.07
N ALA A 9 0.56 20.10 52.29
CA ALA A 9 -0.61 20.07 51.41
C ALA A 9 -0.31 20.68 50.03
N LEU A 10 0.45 21.78 49.94
CA LEU A 10 0.87 22.42 48.71
C LEU A 10 1.86 21.55 47.89
N ILE A 11 2.75 20.82 48.58
CA ILE A 11 3.68 19.88 47.92
C ILE A 11 2.92 18.65 47.37
N LEU A 12 1.93 18.14 48.08
CA LEU A 12 1.10 17.02 47.59
C LEU A 12 0.23 17.43 46.39
N ILE A 13 -0.32 18.64 46.37
CA ILE A 13 -1.12 19.16 45.25
C ILE A 13 -0.22 19.42 44.04
N GLY A 14 1.03 19.90 44.25
CA GLY A 14 2.02 20.07 43.19
C GLY A 14 2.48 18.75 42.57
N LEU A 15 2.62 17.68 43.35
CA LEU A 15 2.95 16.33 42.89
C LEU A 15 1.78 15.64 42.17
N LEU A 16 0.53 15.90 42.56
CA LEU A 16 -0.66 15.41 41.83
C LEU A 16 -0.88 16.15 40.53
N ALA A 17 -0.52 17.43 40.42
CA ALA A 17 -0.61 18.21 39.20
C ALA A 17 0.47 17.82 38.16
N LEU A 18 1.62 17.31 38.61
CA LEU A 18 2.68 16.80 37.70
C LEU A 18 2.37 15.41 37.11
N GLY A 19 1.39 14.67 37.70
CA GLY A 19 0.97 13.35 37.24
C GLY A 19 -0.10 13.35 36.12
N LEU A 20 -0.68 14.50 35.81
CA LEU A 20 -1.68 14.69 34.75
C LEU A 20 -1.18 15.50 33.56
N ALA A 21 0.10 15.42 33.24
CA ALA A 21 0.53 15.65 31.87
C ALA A 21 -0.12 14.55 31.04
N LEU A 22 -1.34 14.82 30.50
CA LEU A 22 -2.00 13.99 29.51
C LEU A 22 -0.96 13.77 28.43
N ALA A 23 -0.35 12.58 28.43
CA ALA A 23 0.62 12.22 27.41
C ALA A 23 -0.07 12.45 26.06
N GLN A 24 0.34 13.49 25.36
CA GLN A 24 -0.23 13.85 24.05
C GLN A 24 -0.13 12.62 23.16
N LYS A 25 -1.28 12.16 22.66
CA LYS A 25 -1.29 10.99 21.76
C LYS A 25 -0.35 11.23 20.59
N PRO A 26 0.46 10.24 20.19
CA PRO A 26 1.30 10.38 19.03
C PRO A 26 0.47 10.71 17.79
N LYS A 27 0.91 11.69 17.00
CA LYS A 27 0.30 12.01 15.72
C LYS A 27 0.84 11.08 14.65
N VAL A 28 -0.03 10.33 14.01
CA VAL A 28 0.31 9.38 12.95
C VAL A 28 -0.28 9.84 11.64
N VAL A 29 0.56 10.26 10.71
CA VAL A 29 0.17 10.60 9.34
C VAL A 29 0.38 9.37 8.47
N ILE A 30 -0.69 8.90 7.83
CA ILE A 30 -0.69 7.69 7.02
C ILE A 30 -0.62 8.08 5.55
N GLY A 31 0.55 7.91 4.92
CA GLY A 31 0.72 8.07 3.47
C GLY A 31 -0.06 7.00 2.72
N THR A 32 -0.95 7.40 1.81
CA THR A 32 -1.88 6.49 1.13
C THR A 32 -1.59 6.41 -0.38
N GLY A 33 -2.52 6.81 -1.22
CA GLY A 33 -2.41 6.82 -2.67
C GLY A 33 -3.51 7.68 -3.28
N SER A 34 -3.70 7.60 -4.60
CA SER A 34 -4.75 8.34 -5.29
C SER A 34 -6.15 7.81 -4.91
N THR A 35 -7.14 8.70 -4.99
CA THR A 35 -8.56 8.34 -4.90
C THR A 35 -8.91 7.26 -5.95
N GLY A 36 -9.86 6.39 -5.61
CA GLY A 36 -10.22 5.22 -6.43
C GLY A 36 -9.27 4.03 -6.32
N GLY A 37 -8.09 4.21 -5.70
CA GLY A 37 -7.14 3.14 -5.36
C GLY A 37 -7.36 2.61 -3.94
N VAL A 38 -6.95 1.36 -3.71
CA VAL A 38 -7.21 0.67 -2.42
C VAL A 38 -6.46 1.31 -1.25
N PHE A 39 -5.24 1.83 -1.45
CA PHE A 39 -4.49 2.52 -0.39
C PHE A 39 -5.26 3.69 0.22
N PHE A 40 -5.98 4.47 -0.60
CA PHE A 40 -6.75 5.61 -0.12
C PHE A 40 -7.83 5.18 0.88
N TYR A 41 -8.65 4.20 0.51
CA TYR A 41 -9.72 3.69 1.38
C TYR A 41 -9.18 2.94 2.59
N TYR A 42 -8.12 2.14 2.41
CA TYR A 42 -7.49 1.40 3.51
C TYR A 42 -6.89 2.34 4.56
N GLY A 43 -6.16 3.37 4.11
CA GLY A 43 -5.55 4.34 5.01
C GLY A 43 -6.58 5.19 5.74
N THR A 44 -7.71 5.53 5.08
CA THR A 44 -8.83 6.22 5.72
C THR A 44 -9.47 5.35 6.81
N ALA A 45 -9.79 4.09 6.49
CA ALA A 45 -10.36 3.15 7.46
C ALA A 45 -9.39 2.86 8.62
N LEU A 46 -8.09 2.75 8.31
CA LEU A 46 -7.05 2.58 9.34
C LEU A 46 -7.01 3.78 10.29
N ALA A 47 -7.00 5.02 9.77
CA ALA A 47 -7.01 6.22 10.60
C ALA A 47 -8.24 6.26 11.50
N ASP A 48 -9.42 5.94 10.98
CA ASP A 48 -10.68 5.89 11.75
C ASP A 48 -10.61 4.87 12.89
N ILE A 49 -10.07 3.67 12.62
CA ILE A 49 -9.89 2.62 13.64
C ILE A 49 -8.94 3.10 14.73
N LEU A 50 -7.79 3.69 14.35
CA LEU A 50 -6.80 4.15 15.33
C LEU A 50 -7.33 5.27 16.22
N ASN A 51 -8.08 6.22 15.65
CA ASN A 51 -8.70 7.32 16.37
C ASN A 51 -9.78 6.80 17.33
N LYS A 52 -10.67 5.92 16.88
CA LYS A 52 -11.74 5.32 17.71
C LYS A 52 -11.19 4.47 18.86
N ALA A 53 -10.14 3.69 18.59
CA ALA A 53 -9.46 2.88 19.60
C ALA A 53 -8.57 3.71 20.54
N GLY A 54 -8.35 4.99 20.24
CA GLY A 54 -7.46 5.85 21.02
C GLY A 54 -5.98 5.47 20.93
N ALA A 55 -5.59 4.70 19.92
CA ALA A 55 -4.22 4.22 19.72
C ALA A 55 -3.26 5.33 19.26
N ALA A 56 -3.76 6.29 18.47
CA ALA A 56 -3.02 7.46 17.99
C ALA A 56 -4.00 8.55 17.55
N GLU A 57 -3.50 9.78 17.36
CA GLU A 57 -4.18 10.81 16.57
C GLU A 57 -3.79 10.59 15.10
N ALA A 58 -4.63 9.87 14.35
CA ALA A 58 -4.30 9.41 13.01
C ALA A 58 -5.01 10.19 11.92
N GLN A 59 -4.30 10.52 10.81
CA GLN A 59 -4.89 11.13 9.63
C GLN A 59 -4.31 10.53 8.35
N PRO A 60 -5.14 10.22 7.32
CA PRO A 60 -4.67 9.80 6.02
C PRO A 60 -4.22 11.02 5.22
N VAL A 61 -3.20 10.84 4.37
CA VAL A 61 -2.77 11.84 3.38
C VAL A 61 -2.69 11.20 2.01
N GLN A 62 -3.29 11.86 1.01
CA GLN A 62 -3.21 11.42 -0.37
C GLN A 62 -1.84 11.68 -0.96
N THR A 63 -1.28 10.71 -1.69
CA THR A 63 0.05 10.78 -2.30
C THR A 63 0.05 10.11 -3.68
N GLY A 64 1.21 10.08 -4.33
CA GLY A 64 1.44 9.26 -5.53
C GLY A 64 1.50 7.75 -5.25
N GLY A 65 1.66 7.31 -4.02
CA GLY A 65 1.71 5.90 -3.63
C GLY A 65 3.00 5.49 -2.91
N SER A 66 3.43 4.24 -3.12
CA SER A 66 4.46 3.57 -2.32
C SER A 66 5.73 4.38 -2.10
N TYR A 67 6.33 4.91 -3.16
CA TYR A 67 7.60 5.64 -3.05
C TYR A 67 7.45 7.00 -2.38
N ASP A 68 6.37 7.75 -2.69
CA ASP A 68 6.09 9.03 -2.05
C ASP A 68 5.85 8.82 -0.55
N ASN A 69 5.14 7.76 -0.16
CA ASN A 69 4.89 7.41 1.24
C ASN A 69 6.19 7.10 1.98
N LEU A 70 7.10 6.35 1.35
CA LEU A 70 8.40 6.01 1.92
C LEU A 70 9.32 7.24 2.02
N GLN A 71 9.23 8.20 1.08
CA GLN A 71 9.92 9.48 1.18
C GLN A 71 9.37 10.31 2.35
N LEU A 72 8.04 10.40 2.51
CA LEU A 72 7.43 11.09 3.65
C LEU A 72 7.88 10.49 4.98
N LEU A 73 7.87 9.16 5.11
CA LEU A 73 8.37 8.46 6.30
C LEU A 73 9.83 8.83 6.60
N ARG A 74 10.71 8.79 5.60
CA ARG A 74 12.13 9.08 5.73
C ARG A 74 12.41 10.54 6.07
N ASP A 75 11.67 11.46 5.43
CA ASP A 75 12.05 12.88 5.39
C ASP A 75 11.22 13.78 6.32
N ARG A 76 10.00 13.35 6.72
CA ARG A 76 9.05 14.19 7.43
C ARG A 76 8.79 13.79 8.88
N THR A 77 9.21 12.59 9.30
CA THR A 77 9.07 12.19 10.70
C THR A 77 9.92 13.11 11.59
N ALA A 78 9.27 13.84 12.49
CA ALA A 78 9.91 14.77 13.41
C ALA A 78 9.05 15.01 14.66
N GLY A 79 9.70 15.20 15.80
CA GLY A 79 9.04 15.47 17.08
C GLY A 79 8.07 14.36 17.46
N THR A 80 6.80 14.70 17.68
CA THR A 80 5.70 13.75 18.03
C THR A 80 4.83 13.37 16.82
N THR A 81 5.22 13.75 15.60
CA THR A 81 4.51 13.42 14.35
C THR A 81 5.28 12.35 13.58
N TYR A 82 4.64 11.21 13.37
CA TYR A 82 5.21 10.03 12.73
C TYR A 82 4.51 9.77 11.40
N TYR A 83 5.27 9.67 10.32
CA TYR A 83 4.75 9.36 9.00
C TYR A 83 4.87 7.86 8.74
N CYS A 84 3.74 7.16 8.76
CA CYS A 84 3.65 5.76 8.37
C CYS A 84 3.30 5.64 6.88
N ALA A 85 3.85 4.66 6.20
CA ALA A 85 3.66 4.45 4.78
C ALA A 85 2.86 3.19 4.49
N LEU A 86 1.79 3.30 3.69
CA LEU A 86 1.25 2.17 2.97
C LEU A 86 2.12 1.94 1.73
N THR A 87 2.68 0.77 1.58
CA THR A 87 3.65 0.49 0.52
C THR A 87 3.61 -0.96 0.07
N THR A 88 4.04 -1.23 -1.17
CA THR A 88 4.26 -2.60 -1.63
C THR A 88 5.59 -3.14 -1.09
N THR A 89 5.69 -4.45 -0.93
CA THR A 89 6.90 -5.10 -0.36
C THR A 89 8.13 -4.90 -1.23
N ASP A 90 7.98 -4.93 -2.56
CA ASP A 90 9.06 -4.65 -3.52
C ASP A 90 9.55 -3.20 -3.41
N SER A 91 8.63 -2.22 -3.30
CA SER A 91 8.99 -0.80 -3.14
C SER A 91 9.68 -0.54 -1.80
N ALA A 92 9.18 -1.14 -0.71
CA ALA A 92 9.82 -1.05 0.60
C ALA A 92 11.23 -1.64 0.58
N TYR A 93 11.40 -2.78 -0.11
CA TYR A 93 12.70 -3.44 -0.29
C TYR A 93 13.71 -2.51 -0.97
N VAL A 94 13.41 -2.00 -2.17
CA VAL A 94 14.37 -1.18 -2.93
C VAL A 94 14.61 0.19 -2.30
N ALA A 95 13.65 0.74 -1.57
CA ALA A 95 13.85 1.95 -0.78
C ALA A 95 14.74 1.71 0.44
N TYR A 96 14.63 0.55 1.08
CA TYR A 96 15.48 0.15 2.21
C TYR A 96 16.90 -0.15 1.78
N THR A 97 17.09 -0.85 0.65
CA THR A 97 18.42 -1.20 0.13
C THR A 97 19.11 -0.04 -0.58
N GLY A 98 18.36 0.97 -1.06
CA GLY A 98 18.87 2.09 -1.84
C GLY A 98 18.98 1.77 -3.34
N GLU A 99 18.39 0.67 -3.81
CA GLU A 99 18.40 0.28 -5.23
C GLU A 99 17.51 1.16 -6.10
N GLU A 100 16.50 1.80 -5.50
CA GLU A 100 15.63 2.75 -6.23
C GLU A 100 16.32 4.13 -6.27
N PRO A 101 16.41 4.80 -7.44
CA PRO A 101 17.20 6.05 -7.60
C PRO A 101 16.87 7.15 -6.59
N ARG A 102 15.60 7.32 -6.18
CA ARG A 102 15.16 8.31 -5.17
C ARG A 102 15.71 8.04 -3.77
N PHE A 103 16.20 6.83 -3.51
CA PHE A 103 16.71 6.37 -2.23
C PHE A 103 18.20 6.01 -2.28
N LYS A 104 18.86 6.16 -3.44
CA LYS A 104 20.27 5.76 -3.65
C LYS A 104 21.20 6.43 -2.64
N ASP A 105 21.12 7.75 -2.52
CA ASP A 105 22.01 8.52 -1.65
C ASP A 105 21.53 8.55 -0.19
N ARG A 106 20.24 8.30 0.02
CA ARG A 106 19.61 8.30 1.35
C ARG A 106 18.55 7.19 1.43
N PRO A 107 18.94 5.95 1.68
CA PRO A 107 18.01 4.82 1.84
C PRO A 107 17.04 5.01 3.02
N ALA A 108 15.84 4.46 2.90
CA ALA A 108 14.82 4.53 3.96
C ALA A 108 15.09 3.49 5.07
N LYS A 109 16.26 3.55 5.72
CA LYS A 109 16.70 2.57 6.73
C LYS A 109 15.90 2.62 8.03
N THR A 110 15.20 3.71 8.28
CA THR A 110 14.39 3.91 9.51
C THR A 110 13.01 3.26 9.44
N GLN A 111 12.61 2.70 8.29
CA GLN A 111 11.33 2.02 8.17
C GLN A 111 11.31 0.70 8.97
N ARG A 112 10.18 0.43 9.63
CA ARG A 112 9.90 -0.79 10.41
C ARG A 112 8.54 -1.35 10.02
N VAL A 113 8.46 -2.65 9.74
CA VAL A 113 7.20 -3.31 9.38
C VAL A 113 6.27 -3.36 10.59
N LEU A 114 5.04 -2.90 10.42
CA LEU A 114 3.97 -3.15 11.39
C LEU A 114 3.22 -4.43 11.02
N PHE A 115 2.55 -4.46 9.86
CA PHE A 115 1.78 -5.62 9.46
C PHE A 115 1.60 -5.71 7.93
N TYR A 116 1.22 -6.91 7.49
CA TYR A 116 0.80 -7.21 6.12
C TYR A 116 -0.66 -6.80 5.90
N MET A 117 -0.94 -6.23 4.72
CA MET A 117 -2.28 -5.78 4.36
C MET A 117 -3.00 -6.79 3.45
N TYR A 118 -2.60 -6.86 2.20
CA TYR A 118 -3.21 -7.68 1.15
C TYR A 118 -2.29 -7.76 -0.08
N PRO A 119 -2.51 -8.71 -1.03
CA PRO A 119 -1.78 -8.73 -2.29
C PRO A 119 -2.30 -7.67 -3.27
N SER A 120 -1.40 -6.96 -3.96
CA SER A 120 -1.70 -6.07 -5.09
C SER A 120 -1.39 -6.77 -6.40
N PHE A 121 -2.40 -6.97 -7.23
CA PHE A 121 -2.25 -7.54 -8.57
C PHE A 121 -1.69 -6.51 -9.55
N ILE A 122 -0.84 -6.94 -10.47
CA ILE A 122 -0.33 -6.13 -11.57
C ILE A 122 -1.34 -6.21 -12.72
N HIS A 123 -2.28 -5.26 -12.76
CA HIS A 123 -3.27 -5.17 -13.81
C HIS A 123 -2.67 -4.50 -15.05
N LEU A 124 -2.88 -5.06 -16.23
CA LEU A 124 -2.83 -4.35 -17.49
C LEU A 124 -4.26 -4.33 -18.04
N VAL A 125 -4.89 -3.18 -17.90
CA VAL A 125 -6.33 -2.97 -18.16
C VAL A 125 -6.53 -2.39 -19.55
N THR A 126 -7.44 -2.99 -20.32
CA THR A 126 -7.88 -2.54 -21.63
C THR A 126 -9.35 -2.94 -21.85
N THR A 127 -9.86 -2.81 -23.07
CA THR A 127 -11.18 -3.31 -23.46
C THR A 127 -11.08 -4.35 -24.57
N GLU A 128 -12.14 -5.16 -24.75
CA GLU A 128 -12.16 -6.17 -25.83
C GLU A 128 -12.05 -5.51 -27.21
N LYS A 129 -12.60 -4.30 -27.39
CA LYS A 129 -12.60 -3.57 -28.67
C LYS A 129 -11.23 -3.06 -29.10
N THR A 130 -10.28 -2.86 -28.15
CA THR A 130 -8.93 -2.39 -28.50
C THR A 130 -8.10 -3.43 -29.24
N GLY A 131 -8.46 -4.71 -29.13
CA GLY A 131 -7.73 -5.84 -29.71
C GLY A 131 -6.41 -6.18 -29.00
N ILE A 132 -6.05 -5.48 -27.89
CA ILE A 132 -4.84 -5.76 -27.11
C ILE A 132 -5.02 -7.06 -26.35
N LYS A 133 -4.21 -8.08 -26.62
CA LYS A 133 -4.28 -9.42 -26.00
C LYS A 133 -3.02 -9.79 -25.22
N VAL A 134 -1.87 -9.25 -25.61
CA VAL A 134 -0.56 -9.47 -25.00
C VAL A 134 0.14 -8.13 -24.79
N VAL A 135 1.16 -8.10 -23.91
CA VAL A 135 1.91 -6.87 -23.62
C VAL A 135 2.57 -6.26 -24.86
N GLN A 136 2.96 -7.09 -25.83
CA GLN A 136 3.59 -6.66 -27.08
C GLN A 136 2.65 -5.81 -27.96
N ASP A 137 1.32 -5.97 -27.82
CA ASP A 137 0.32 -5.21 -28.59
C ASP A 137 0.23 -3.74 -28.18
N LEU A 138 0.93 -3.35 -27.10
CA LEU A 138 0.99 -1.96 -26.63
C LEU A 138 1.80 -1.03 -27.54
N LYS A 139 2.60 -1.58 -28.47
CA LYS A 139 3.33 -0.76 -29.46
C LYS A 139 2.34 0.03 -30.32
N GLY A 140 2.60 1.32 -30.47
CA GLY A 140 1.72 2.25 -31.21
C GLY A 140 0.41 2.59 -30.50
N LYS A 141 0.19 2.17 -29.25
CA LYS A 141 -1.00 2.47 -28.45
C LYS A 141 -0.77 3.63 -27.48
N ARG A 142 -1.85 4.25 -27.02
CA ARG A 142 -1.87 5.26 -25.96
C ARG A 142 -1.94 4.51 -24.62
N VAL A 143 -0.88 4.57 -23.83
CA VAL A 143 -0.74 3.72 -22.64
C VAL A 143 -0.36 4.55 -21.41
N SER A 144 -1.07 4.36 -20.30
CA SER A 144 -0.62 4.87 -19.01
C SER A 144 0.18 3.80 -18.25
N THR A 145 1.37 4.19 -17.80
CA THR A 145 2.26 3.33 -16.99
C THR A 145 2.05 3.49 -15.47
N GLY A 146 1.05 4.26 -15.06
CA GLY A 146 0.80 4.60 -13.64
C GLY A 146 1.41 5.94 -13.25
N GLN A 147 0.90 6.53 -12.18
CA GLN A 147 1.32 7.85 -11.73
C GLN A 147 2.75 7.85 -11.16
N PRO A 148 3.46 8.99 -11.24
CA PRO A 148 4.76 9.16 -10.59
C PRO A 148 4.65 8.87 -9.08
N GLY A 149 5.72 8.32 -8.50
CA GLY A 149 5.74 8.01 -7.06
C GLY A 149 5.06 6.72 -6.66
N SER A 150 4.47 5.98 -7.61
CA SER A 150 3.79 4.70 -7.37
C SER A 150 4.65 3.48 -7.69
N SER A 151 4.36 2.36 -7.01
CA SER A 151 4.87 1.04 -7.42
C SER A 151 4.33 0.60 -8.78
N THR A 152 3.18 1.12 -9.21
CA THR A 152 2.57 0.82 -10.50
C THR A 152 3.53 1.12 -11.64
N GLU A 153 4.12 2.32 -11.68
CA GLU A 153 5.04 2.70 -12.73
C GLU A 153 6.29 1.81 -12.77
N ASN A 154 6.86 1.50 -11.60
CA ASN A 154 8.06 0.66 -11.52
C ASN A 154 7.78 -0.77 -12.02
N LEU A 155 6.72 -1.40 -11.53
CA LEU A 155 6.37 -2.77 -11.94
C LEU A 155 5.88 -2.84 -13.40
N ALA A 156 5.18 -1.80 -13.90
CA ALA A 156 4.83 -1.68 -15.32
C ALA A 156 6.09 -1.67 -16.20
N LEU A 157 7.11 -0.90 -15.84
CA LEU A 157 8.37 -0.84 -16.59
C LEU A 157 9.11 -2.19 -16.58
N LEU A 158 9.07 -2.95 -15.48
CA LEU A 158 9.65 -4.30 -15.45
C LEU A 158 8.88 -5.29 -16.32
N VAL A 159 7.55 -5.22 -16.35
CA VAL A 159 6.71 -6.02 -17.25
C VAL A 159 7.02 -5.68 -18.72
N LEU A 160 7.09 -4.39 -19.04
CA LEU A 160 7.46 -3.92 -20.39
C LEU A 160 8.85 -4.37 -20.79
N GLN A 161 9.83 -4.29 -19.89
CA GLN A 161 11.19 -4.80 -20.11
C GLN A 161 11.17 -6.29 -20.44
N GLY A 162 10.44 -7.10 -19.66
CA GLY A 162 10.30 -8.54 -19.88
C GLY A 162 9.61 -8.89 -21.21
N ALA A 163 8.67 -8.05 -21.64
CA ALA A 163 8.00 -8.16 -22.93
C ALA A 163 8.82 -7.59 -24.11
N ARG A 164 9.99 -6.98 -23.87
CA ARG A 164 10.81 -6.24 -24.85
C ARG A 164 10.03 -5.13 -25.55
N VAL A 165 9.18 -4.45 -24.82
CA VAL A 165 8.42 -3.27 -25.26
C VAL A 165 9.02 -2.05 -24.58
N LYS A 166 9.49 -1.09 -25.37
CA LYS A 166 10.00 0.17 -24.86
C LYS A 166 8.86 1.19 -24.77
N PRO A 167 8.75 1.99 -23.71
CA PRO A 167 7.72 3.03 -23.60
C PRO A 167 7.73 4.03 -24.76
N GLU A 168 8.89 4.26 -25.39
CA GLU A 168 9.06 5.14 -26.56
C GLU A 168 8.38 4.58 -27.82
N SER A 169 7.99 3.30 -27.81
CA SER A 169 7.22 2.66 -28.91
C SER A 169 5.71 2.92 -28.81
N PHE A 170 5.22 3.56 -27.75
CA PHE A 170 3.83 3.94 -27.61
C PHE A 170 3.49 5.13 -28.50
N ALA A 171 2.25 5.22 -29.00
CA ALA A 171 1.78 6.44 -29.65
C ALA A 171 1.75 7.62 -28.67
N LYS A 172 1.41 7.32 -27.39
CA LYS A 172 1.47 8.26 -26.28
C LYS A 172 1.68 7.52 -24.98
N ARG A 173 2.65 7.95 -24.18
CA ARG A 173 2.82 7.49 -22.79
C ARG A 173 2.17 8.49 -21.83
N GLU A 174 1.22 8.02 -21.04
CA GLU A 174 0.63 8.75 -19.94
C GLU A 174 1.12 8.19 -18.59
N ARG A 175 0.94 8.98 -17.53
CA ARG A 175 1.33 8.62 -16.16
C ARG A 175 0.18 9.01 -15.22
N LEU A 176 -0.97 8.35 -15.39
CA LEU A 176 -2.23 8.72 -14.75
C LEU A 176 -2.47 7.91 -13.46
N PRO A 177 -3.14 8.53 -12.46
CA PRO A 177 -3.81 7.81 -11.38
C PRO A 177 -4.85 6.84 -11.91
N VAL A 178 -5.21 5.82 -11.13
CA VAL A 178 -6.11 4.74 -11.58
C VAL A 178 -7.48 5.24 -12.01
N ALA A 179 -8.07 6.20 -11.29
CA ALA A 179 -9.39 6.74 -11.63
C ALA A 179 -9.37 7.51 -12.97
N GLU A 180 -8.32 8.29 -13.20
CA GLU A 180 -8.12 9.03 -14.47
C GLU A 180 -7.83 8.08 -15.62
N GLY A 181 -7.00 7.05 -15.41
CA GLY A 181 -6.74 6.00 -16.39
C GLY A 181 -8.00 5.23 -16.78
N ALA A 182 -8.83 4.87 -15.81
CA ALA A 182 -10.11 4.21 -16.03
C ALA A 182 -11.09 5.10 -16.81
N LYS A 183 -11.18 6.40 -16.45
CA LYS A 183 -11.99 7.38 -17.17
C LYS A 183 -11.52 7.54 -18.61
N ALA A 184 -10.23 7.76 -18.84
CA ALA A 184 -9.66 7.94 -20.16
C ALA A 184 -9.86 6.70 -21.07
N LEU A 185 -9.76 5.49 -20.50
CA LEU A 185 -10.08 4.25 -21.23
C LEU A 185 -11.58 4.18 -21.59
N ALA A 186 -12.49 4.52 -20.66
CA ALA A 186 -13.93 4.54 -20.90
C ALA A 186 -14.35 5.57 -21.97
N GLU A 187 -13.61 6.67 -22.08
CA GLU A 187 -13.81 7.74 -23.08
C GLU A 187 -13.12 7.45 -24.42
N GLY A 188 -12.30 6.40 -24.50
CA GLY A 188 -11.54 6.03 -25.70
C GLY A 188 -10.36 6.97 -26.00
N THR A 189 -9.92 7.79 -25.04
CA THR A 189 -8.73 8.64 -25.15
C THR A 189 -7.45 7.92 -24.75
N LEU A 190 -7.57 6.76 -24.11
CA LEU A 190 -6.49 5.82 -23.75
C LEU A 190 -6.84 4.42 -24.27
N ASP A 191 -5.85 3.62 -24.62
CA ASP A 191 -6.06 2.25 -25.12
C ASP A 191 -5.79 1.19 -24.04
N ALA A 192 -4.89 1.47 -23.11
CA ALA A 192 -4.59 0.59 -21.97
C ALA A 192 -3.93 1.36 -20.82
N PHE A 193 -4.04 0.83 -19.60
CA PHE A 193 -3.29 1.34 -18.46
C PHE A 193 -2.82 0.23 -17.53
N PHE A 194 -1.66 0.45 -16.91
CA PHE A 194 -1.18 -0.37 -15.81
C PHE A 194 -1.73 0.13 -14.48
N TRP A 195 -1.99 -0.81 -13.59
CA TRP A 195 -2.35 -0.54 -12.21
C TRP A 195 -1.85 -1.66 -11.28
N VAL A 196 -1.16 -1.32 -10.22
CA VAL A 196 -0.79 -2.25 -9.16
C VAL A 196 -1.63 -1.92 -7.93
N GLY A 197 -2.55 -2.80 -7.60
CA GLY A 197 -3.50 -2.56 -6.52
C GLY A 197 -4.28 -3.78 -6.09
N GLY A 198 -4.94 -3.65 -4.93
CA GLY A 198 -5.78 -4.69 -4.36
C GLY A 198 -6.95 -5.08 -5.26
N VAL A 199 -7.42 -6.28 -5.08
CA VAL A 199 -8.54 -6.86 -5.84
C VAL A 199 -9.71 -7.11 -4.88
N PRO A 200 -10.87 -6.44 -5.11
CA PRO A 200 -11.20 -5.48 -6.18
C PRO A 200 -10.61 -4.09 -5.97
N THR A 201 -10.39 -3.34 -7.06
CA THR A 201 -10.15 -1.89 -7.08
C THR A 201 -11.42 -1.19 -7.56
N SER A 202 -11.96 -0.23 -6.82
CA SER A 202 -13.25 0.43 -7.11
C SER A 202 -13.30 1.08 -8.49
N SER A 203 -12.26 1.84 -8.87
CA SER A 203 -12.21 2.46 -10.22
C SER A 203 -12.27 1.43 -11.36
N ILE A 204 -11.74 0.22 -11.18
CA ILE A 204 -11.80 -0.84 -12.20
C ILE A 204 -13.18 -1.50 -12.21
N VAL A 205 -13.83 -1.66 -11.05
CA VAL A 205 -15.22 -2.14 -10.97
C VAL A 205 -16.16 -1.19 -11.69
N GLU A 206 -16.06 0.11 -11.41
CA GLU A 206 -16.86 1.16 -12.07
C GLU A 206 -16.62 1.22 -13.58
N LEU A 207 -15.34 1.08 -14.01
CA LEU A 207 -14.98 0.97 -15.42
C LEU A 207 -15.68 -0.23 -16.08
N SER A 208 -15.61 -1.41 -15.45
CA SER A 208 -16.26 -2.62 -15.98
C SER A 208 -17.75 -2.43 -16.19
N GLN A 209 -18.45 -1.81 -15.23
CA GLN A 209 -19.88 -1.50 -15.33
C GLN A 209 -20.15 -0.48 -16.43
N THR A 210 -19.30 0.54 -16.56
CA THR A 210 -19.45 1.59 -17.59
C THR A 210 -19.27 1.03 -19.00
N LEU A 211 -18.26 0.18 -19.19
CA LEU A 211 -18.03 -0.50 -20.48
C LEU A 211 -19.20 -1.42 -20.84
N ALA A 212 -19.73 -2.18 -19.88
CA ALA A 212 -20.88 -3.05 -20.10
C ALA A 212 -22.11 -2.26 -20.61
N ARG A 213 -22.40 -1.08 -20.03
CA ARG A 213 -23.48 -0.19 -20.51
C ARG A 213 -23.23 0.34 -21.93
N LYS A 214 -21.97 0.45 -22.36
CA LYS A 214 -21.55 0.88 -23.71
C LYS A 214 -21.47 -0.28 -24.72
N GLY A 215 -21.86 -1.50 -24.36
CA GLY A 215 -21.75 -2.68 -25.21
C GLY A 215 -20.29 -3.10 -25.46
N ASP A 216 -19.41 -2.84 -24.49
CA ASP A 216 -18.02 -3.29 -24.47
C ASP A 216 -17.73 -4.04 -23.17
N ARG A 217 -16.60 -4.67 -23.07
CA ARG A 217 -16.18 -5.41 -21.88
C ARG A 217 -14.74 -5.09 -21.52
N ILE A 218 -14.49 -5.01 -20.22
CA ILE A 218 -13.13 -4.91 -19.70
C ILE A 218 -12.33 -6.17 -20.09
N TYR A 219 -11.09 -5.99 -20.44
CA TYR A 219 -10.13 -7.06 -20.65
C TYR A 219 -8.88 -6.79 -19.84
N LEU A 220 -8.51 -7.73 -18.98
CA LEU A 220 -7.25 -7.72 -18.28
C LEU A 220 -6.27 -8.58 -19.07
N VAL A 221 -5.20 -7.97 -19.58
CA VAL A 221 -4.17 -8.70 -20.32
C VAL A 221 -3.42 -9.62 -19.37
N PRO A 222 -3.40 -10.94 -19.63
CA PRO A 222 -2.69 -11.88 -18.76
C PRO A 222 -1.18 -11.65 -18.80
N ILE A 223 -0.53 -11.73 -17.64
CA ILE A 223 0.93 -11.72 -17.51
C ILE A 223 1.32 -13.10 -16.97
N ASP A 224 1.38 -14.09 -17.88
CA ASP A 224 1.63 -15.48 -17.49
C ASP A 224 2.93 -15.57 -16.66
N PRO A 225 2.87 -16.10 -15.43
CA PRO A 225 4.04 -16.25 -14.56
C PRO A 225 5.20 -17.06 -15.18
N LYS A 226 4.90 -17.93 -16.14
CA LYS A 226 5.92 -18.73 -16.86
C LYS A 226 6.57 -17.97 -18.02
N SER A 227 5.98 -16.84 -18.44
CA SER A 227 6.51 -16.05 -19.57
C SER A 227 7.77 -15.29 -19.20
N THR A 228 8.60 -14.96 -20.21
CA THR A 228 9.74 -14.05 -20.03
C THR A 228 9.30 -12.68 -19.53
N THR A 229 8.09 -12.24 -19.91
CA THR A 229 7.46 -10.99 -19.46
C THR A 229 7.35 -10.94 -17.94
N ALA A 230 6.89 -12.01 -17.31
CA ALA A 230 6.73 -12.10 -15.86
C ALA A 230 8.06 -12.31 -15.13
N GLN A 231 8.96 -13.10 -15.72
CA GLN A 231 10.20 -13.55 -15.07
C GLN A 231 11.16 -12.42 -14.72
N VAL A 232 11.13 -11.27 -15.42
CA VAL A 232 11.97 -10.12 -15.08
C VAL A 232 11.59 -9.55 -13.71
N ALA A 233 10.31 -9.35 -13.45
CA ALA A 233 9.83 -8.86 -12.16
C ALA A 233 10.05 -9.90 -11.04
N MET A 234 9.71 -11.17 -11.29
CA MET A 234 9.87 -12.25 -10.30
C MET A 234 11.33 -12.49 -9.92
N LYS A 235 12.26 -12.42 -10.87
CA LYS A 235 13.71 -12.58 -10.60
C LYS A 235 14.30 -11.37 -9.89
N LYS A 236 13.78 -10.17 -10.14
CA LYS A 236 14.22 -8.97 -9.44
C LYS A 236 13.74 -8.98 -7.98
N PHE A 237 12.55 -9.53 -7.74
CA PHE A 237 11.89 -9.52 -6.43
C PHE A 237 11.46 -10.93 -6.01
N PRO A 238 12.41 -11.85 -5.78
CA PRO A 238 12.09 -13.24 -5.46
C PRO A 238 11.31 -13.34 -4.14
N GLY A 239 10.13 -14.00 -4.20
CA GLY A 239 9.21 -14.13 -3.05
C GLY A 239 8.51 -12.84 -2.61
N LEU A 240 8.68 -11.74 -3.36
CA LEU A 240 7.96 -10.48 -3.17
C LEU A 240 7.02 -10.17 -4.33
N VAL A 241 7.29 -10.74 -5.51
CA VAL A 241 6.41 -10.70 -6.68
C VAL A 241 6.15 -12.15 -7.09
N ASP A 242 4.93 -12.59 -6.89
CA ASP A 242 4.53 -13.99 -7.02
C ASP A 242 3.32 -14.16 -7.95
N PRO A 243 3.07 -15.39 -8.47
CA PRO A 243 1.88 -15.69 -9.26
C PRO A 243 0.58 -15.40 -8.49
N TYR A 244 -0.39 -14.81 -9.19
CA TYR A 244 -1.72 -14.53 -8.65
C TYR A 244 -2.79 -14.71 -9.71
N THR A 245 -4.02 -15.06 -9.30
CA THR A 245 -5.16 -15.20 -10.21
C THR A 245 -6.32 -14.34 -9.72
N VAL A 246 -6.84 -13.49 -10.61
CA VAL A 246 -8.05 -12.71 -10.39
C VAL A 246 -9.25 -13.47 -10.93
N PRO A 247 -10.23 -13.85 -10.08
CA PRO A 247 -11.44 -14.51 -10.54
C PRO A 247 -12.25 -13.62 -11.50
N LYS A 248 -12.82 -14.23 -12.54
CA LYS A 248 -13.63 -13.52 -13.55
C LYS A 248 -14.79 -12.72 -12.96
N SER A 249 -15.36 -13.18 -11.85
CA SER A 249 -16.48 -12.53 -11.17
C SER A 249 -16.14 -11.14 -10.60
N VAL A 250 -14.85 -10.85 -10.33
CA VAL A 250 -14.43 -9.60 -9.70
C VAL A 250 -14.67 -8.39 -10.60
N TYR A 251 -14.31 -8.51 -11.89
CA TYR A 251 -14.43 -7.41 -12.86
C TYR A 251 -15.28 -7.79 -14.08
N ASN A 252 -16.06 -8.86 -13.99
CA ASN A 252 -16.89 -9.37 -15.07
C ASN A 252 -16.09 -9.67 -16.37
N THR A 253 -14.89 -10.23 -16.23
CA THR A 253 -14.07 -10.72 -17.35
C THR A 253 -14.62 -12.07 -17.86
N ARG A 254 -14.24 -12.51 -19.08
CA ARG A 254 -14.72 -13.79 -19.63
C ARG A 254 -14.17 -15.01 -18.88
N THR A 255 -12.92 -14.92 -18.44
CA THR A 255 -12.18 -16.00 -17.75
C THR A 255 -11.47 -15.43 -16.54
N ASP A 256 -11.02 -16.30 -15.66
CA ASP A 256 -10.06 -15.95 -14.62
C ASP A 256 -8.78 -15.44 -15.27
N VAL A 257 -8.12 -14.45 -14.65
CA VAL A 257 -6.93 -13.81 -15.21
C VAL A 257 -5.71 -14.16 -14.35
N ARG A 258 -4.77 -14.88 -14.94
CA ARG A 258 -3.48 -15.21 -14.32
C ARG A 258 -2.48 -14.09 -14.54
N GLY A 259 -1.74 -13.75 -13.51
CA GLY A 259 -0.72 -12.72 -13.55
C GLY A 259 0.15 -12.74 -12.31
N LEU A 260 0.65 -11.59 -11.92
CA LEU A 260 1.56 -11.39 -10.80
C LEU A 260 0.94 -10.47 -9.75
N ALA A 261 1.31 -10.67 -8.50
CA ALA A 261 1.00 -9.76 -7.41
C ALA A 261 2.21 -9.54 -6.51
N THR A 262 2.25 -8.40 -5.84
CA THR A 262 3.18 -8.08 -4.76
C THR A 262 2.40 -7.88 -3.46
N GLY A 263 3.02 -8.14 -2.32
CA GLY A 263 2.40 -7.88 -1.02
C GLY A 263 2.34 -6.39 -0.70
N ASN A 264 1.40 -5.99 0.14
CA ASN A 264 1.37 -4.65 0.73
C ASN A 264 1.58 -4.73 2.23
N ILE A 265 2.30 -3.74 2.77
CA ILE A 265 2.62 -3.63 4.19
C ILE A 265 2.39 -2.21 4.68
N VAL A 266 2.12 -2.09 5.97
CA VAL A 266 2.25 -0.84 6.71
C VAL A 266 3.64 -0.81 7.32
N VAL A 267 4.40 0.24 7.03
CA VAL A 267 5.68 0.52 7.68
C VAL A 267 5.60 1.87 8.39
N CYS A 268 6.20 1.96 9.57
CA CYS A 268 6.32 3.19 10.33
C CYS A 268 7.80 3.47 10.65
N PRO A 269 8.18 4.70 11.04
CA PRO A 269 9.56 5.00 11.39
C PRO A 269 9.97 4.30 12.69
N GLU A 270 11.23 3.92 12.79
CA GLU A 270 11.80 3.29 14.01
C GLU A 270 11.64 4.14 15.28
N SER A 271 11.51 5.47 15.10
CA SER A 271 11.30 6.41 16.22
C SER A 271 9.86 6.40 16.76
N LEU A 272 8.92 5.72 16.10
CA LEU A 272 7.57 5.54 16.63
C LEU A 272 7.68 4.75 17.95
N PRO A 273 7.11 5.23 19.09
CA PRO A 273 7.21 4.51 20.36
C PRO A 273 6.69 3.07 20.26
N ALA A 274 7.39 2.13 20.89
CA ALA A 274 6.99 0.71 20.90
C ALA A 274 5.56 0.49 21.40
N GLU A 275 5.14 1.24 22.42
CA GLU A 275 3.77 1.22 22.94
C GLU A 275 2.74 1.65 21.90
N THR A 276 3.08 2.67 21.09
CA THR A 276 2.19 3.13 20.01
C THR A 276 2.10 2.07 18.91
N GLY A 277 3.24 1.49 18.49
CA GLY A 277 3.24 0.40 17.52
C GLY A 277 2.42 -0.81 17.98
N TYR A 278 2.53 -1.19 19.26
CA TYR A 278 1.71 -2.24 19.87
C TYR A 278 0.22 -1.86 19.87
N ALA A 279 -0.11 -0.63 20.29
CA ALA A 279 -1.49 -0.15 20.31
C ALA A 279 -2.12 -0.13 18.90
N ILE A 280 -1.36 0.24 17.87
CA ILE A 280 -1.78 0.18 16.47
C ILE A 280 -2.10 -1.27 16.07
N MET A 281 -1.19 -2.21 16.35
CA MET A 281 -1.40 -3.63 16.05
C MET A 281 -2.68 -4.14 16.71
N LYS A 282 -2.84 -3.87 18.02
CA LYS A 282 -4.02 -4.26 18.79
C LYS A 282 -5.29 -3.66 18.19
N ALA A 283 -5.31 -2.34 17.95
CA ALA A 283 -6.47 -1.66 17.38
C ALA A 283 -6.91 -2.24 16.04
N VAL A 284 -5.96 -2.52 15.14
CA VAL A 284 -6.26 -3.07 13.81
C VAL A 284 -6.81 -4.49 13.92
N PHE A 285 -6.11 -5.38 14.65
CA PHE A 285 -6.45 -6.80 14.66
C PHE A 285 -7.66 -7.14 15.54
N GLU A 286 -8.03 -6.27 16.48
CA GLU A 286 -9.29 -6.36 17.23
C GLU A 286 -10.49 -5.74 16.47
N ASN A 287 -10.25 -5.01 15.35
CA ASN A 287 -11.28 -4.38 14.53
C ASN A 287 -11.22 -4.80 13.04
N LEU A 288 -10.75 -6.01 12.76
CA LEU A 288 -10.62 -6.52 11.37
C LEU A 288 -11.94 -6.51 10.60
N ASP A 289 -13.05 -6.81 11.25
CA ASP A 289 -14.37 -6.83 10.58
C ASP A 289 -14.78 -5.43 10.13
N THR A 290 -14.49 -4.39 10.92
CA THR A 290 -14.68 -2.99 10.53
C THR A 290 -13.82 -2.65 9.31
N LEU A 291 -12.54 -3.04 9.32
CA LEU A 291 -11.62 -2.80 8.21
C LEU A 291 -12.07 -3.53 6.93
N ARG A 292 -12.47 -4.80 7.05
CA ARG A 292 -12.93 -5.64 5.92
C ARG A 292 -14.25 -5.14 5.33
N THR A 293 -15.15 -4.61 6.16
CA THR A 293 -16.38 -3.98 5.70
C THR A 293 -16.10 -2.71 4.91
N ALA A 294 -15.15 -1.90 5.36
CA ALA A 294 -14.77 -0.67 4.66
C ALA A 294 -13.96 -0.92 3.38
N VAL A 295 -13.17 -2.00 3.34
CA VAL A 295 -12.23 -2.28 2.23
C VAL A 295 -12.21 -3.75 1.91
N ALA A 296 -12.84 -4.15 0.81
CA ALA A 296 -12.97 -5.56 0.39
C ALA A 296 -11.60 -6.27 0.23
N ALA A 297 -10.55 -5.57 -0.19
CA ALA A 297 -9.21 -6.14 -0.28
C ALA A 297 -8.60 -6.49 1.10
N ALA A 298 -9.10 -5.92 2.19
CA ALA A 298 -8.63 -6.21 3.55
C ALA A 298 -9.03 -7.60 4.07
N LYS A 299 -9.78 -8.41 3.28
CA LYS A 299 -10.07 -9.82 3.59
C LYS A 299 -8.80 -10.64 3.86
N ASP A 300 -7.69 -10.27 3.21
CA ASP A 300 -6.40 -10.95 3.31
C ASP A 300 -5.52 -10.41 4.46
N THR A 301 -5.95 -9.33 5.14
CA THR A 301 -5.27 -8.82 6.33
C THR A 301 -5.46 -9.78 7.49
N SER A 302 -4.35 -10.34 7.98
CA SER A 302 -4.37 -11.26 9.14
C SER A 302 -3.03 -11.26 9.89
N LEU A 303 -3.07 -11.72 11.14
CA LEU A 303 -1.86 -11.90 11.94
C LEU A 303 -0.94 -12.97 11.35
N GLU A 304 -1.52 -14.05 10.82
CA GLU A 304 -0.78 -15.14 10.20
C GLU A 304 -0.05 -14.68 8.93
N ALA A 305 -0.70 -13.86 8.09
CA ALA A 305 -0.06 -13.27 6.92
C ALA A 305 1.09 -12.32 7.33
N THR A 306 0.90 -11.57 8.40
CA THR A 306 1.92 -10.70 8.98
C THR A 306 3.11 -11.50 9.50
N ALA A 307 2.86 -12.56 10.30
CA ALA A 307 3.90 -13.41 10.85
C ALA A 307 4.73 -14.13 9.76
N LYS A 308 4.10 -14.50 8.63
CA LYS A 308 4.80 -15.09 7.49
C LYS A 308 5.85 -14.18 6.85
N LEU A 309 5.79 -12.87 7.06
CA LEU A 309 6.80 -11.92 6.58
C LEU A 309 7.99 -11.80 7.54
N TYR A 310 7.85 -12.25 8.78
CA TYR A 310 8.92 -12.13 9.78
C TYR A 310 10.18 -12.84 9.30
N GLY A 311 11.30 -12.11 9.25
CA GLY A 311 12.59 -12.62 8.76
C GLY A 311 12.70 -12.81 7.24
N LYS A 312 11.65 -12.52 6.44
CA LYS A 312 11.70 -12.64 4.96
C LYS A 312 12.12 -11.36 4.25
N LEU A 313 11.89 -10.21 4.87
CA LEU A 313 12.33 -8.92 4.37
C LEU A 313 13.60 -8.51 5.12
N PRO A 314 14.53 -7.76 4.48
CA PRO A 314 15.66 -7.16 5.18
C PRO A 314 15.24 -6.02 6.12
N ILE A 315 13.97 -5.63 6.07
CA ILE A 315 13.36 -4.56 6.85
C ILE A 315 12.93 -5.16 8.20
N PRO A 316 13.46 -4.67 9.33
CA PRO A 316 13.06 -5.16 10.63
C PRO A 316 11.59 -4.87 10.93
N PHE A 317 10.98 -5.70 11.76
CA PHE A 317 9.68 -5.38 12.31
C PHE A 317 9.79 -4.28 13.37
N HIS A 318 8.71 -3.56 13.57
CA HIS A 318 8.59 -2.57 14.64
C HIS A 318 8.53 -3.29 16.00
N PRO A 319 9.26 -2.83 17.06
CA PRO A 319 9.28 -3.53 18.35
C PRO A 319 7.90 -3.78 18.95
N GLY A 320 6.96 -2.84 18.77
CA GLY A 320 5.57 -3.01 19.21
C GLY A 320 4.82 -4.09 18.42
N ALA A 321 5.12 -4.24 17.13
CA ALA A 321 4.55 -5.30 16.30
C ALA A 321 5.11 -6.68 16.69
N GLU A 322 6.42 -6.78 16.89
CA GLU A 322 7.04 -8.01 17.37
C GLU A 322 6.47 -8.46 18.71
N ARG A 323 6.34 -7.54 19.67
CA ARG A 323 5.74 -7.83 20.99
C ARG A 323 4.32 -8.38 20.84
N TYR A 324 3.49 -7.76 20.01
CA TYR A 324 2.12 -8.21 19.77
C TYR A 324 2.08 -9.61 19.12
N LEU A 325 2.93 -9.87 18.11
CA LEU A 325 3.00 -11.17 17.46
C LEU A 325 3.52 -12.27 18.40
N LYS A 326 4.50 -11.97 19.27
CA LYS A 326 4.99 -12.89 20.32
C LYS A 326 3.91 -13.23 21.34
N GLU A 327 3.15 -12.23 21.81
CA GLU A 327 2.01 -12.40 22.73
C GLU A 327 0.93 -13.32 22.12
N LYS A 328 0.73 -13.25 20.80
CA LYS A 328 -0.19 -14.14 20.08
C LYS A 328 0.43 -15.52 19.73
N GLY A 329 1.68 -15.77 20.10
CA GLY A 329 2.36 -17.04 19.83
C GLY A 329 2.71 -17.29 18.36
N LEU A 330 2.77 -16.24 17.53
CA LEU A 330 2.95 -16.35 16.08
C LEU A 330 4.42 -16.25 15.63
N ILE A 331 5.26 -15.68 16.45
CA ILE A 331 6.73 -15.64 16.29
C ILE A 331 7.40 -15.92 17.64
N LYS A 332 8.69 -16.33 17.61
CA LYS A 332 9.50 -16.64 18.80
C LYS A 332 10.20 -15.42 19.39
#